data_92307393aa7028bb5aa4b7b5f3cbc449
#
_entry.id   92307393aa7028bb5aa4b7b5f3cbc449
#
_cell.length_a   1.000
_cell.length_b   1.000
_cell.length_c   1.000
_cell.angle_alpha   90.00
_cell.angle_beta   90.00
_cell.angle_gamma   90.00
#
_symmetry.space_group_name_H-M   'P 1'
#
loop_
_entity.id
_entity.type
_entity.pdbx_description
1 polymer ?
#
loop_
_entity_poly.entity_id
_entity_poly.type
_entity_poly.pdbx_seq_one_letter_code
_entity_poly.pdbx_strand_id
1 'polypeptide(L)'
;MPLVSIILPYYRKINYIKKTLNSILDQSFQDFEIILVYDDENLNDLSLIEKDFKDNPKITILTNNKNLGAGVSRNIGIKHSKGEIIAFIDADDLWKPNKLERQIDFMKSNNYFFTFCNYEKLFSKKKIVSVRSKKHKLNYYDLLNSNEIGLSTVLLNKSIVPDNLFPSLKTKEDYVAWLKITKNNTEAYNLSENLVVWNNSYNSLSSNFIQKFLDGYRVYRDYEKFNIIKSICSLIILSLNSIKRKI
;
A
#
# COMPACT_ATOMS: atom_id res chain seq x y z
N MET A 1 -13.16 16.95 -11.19
CA MET A 1 -12.92 15.75 -10.35
C MET A 1 -11.43 15.61 -10.24
N PRO A 2 -10.87 15.20 -9.08
CA PRO A 2 -9.43 15.03 -8.92
C PRO A 2 -8.91 13.91 -9.83
N LEU A 3 -7.64 14.02 -10.26
CA LEU A 3 -6.99 12.96 -11.04
C LEU A 3 -6.64 11.76 -10.16
N VAL A 4 -6.18 11.99 -8.93
CA VAL A 4 -5.71 10.94 -8.02
C VAL A 4 -6.57 10.90 -6.75
N SER A 5 -7.02 9.71 -6.35
CA SER A 5 -7.58 9.46 -5.03
C SER A 5 -6.55 8.69 -4.18
N ILE A 6 -6.15 9.27 -3.07
CA ILE A 6 -5.15 8.72 -2.15
C ILE A 6 -5.88 8.09 -0.98
N ILE A 7 -5.76 6.77 -0.84
CA ILE A 7 -6.43 5.99 0.19
C ILE A 7 -5.49 5.78 1.37
N LEU A 8 -5.89 6.24 2.56
CA LEU A 8 -5.11 6.21 3.78
C LEU A 8 -5.94 5.57 4.90
N PRO A 9 -5.76 4.27 5.20
CA PRO A 9 -6.36 3.65 6.37
C PRO A 9 -5.63 4.10 7.63
N TYR A 10 -6.38 4.45 8.67
CA TYR A 10 -5.82 4.88 9.95
C TYR A 10 -6.21 3.94 11.10
N TYR A 11 -5.23 3.46 11.85
CA TYR A 11 -5.42 2.73 13.10
C TYR A 11 -4.28 3.01 14.08
N ARG A 12 -4.54 3.73 15.18
CA ARG A 12 -3.61 4.00 16.32
C ARG A 12 -2.21 4.49 15.91
N LYS A 13 -2.14 5.47 14.99
CA LYS A 13 -0.88 6.04 14.47
C LYS A 13 -0.80 7.55 14.71
N ILE A 14 -1.33 8.06 15.85
CA ILE A 14 -1.43 9.51 16.12
C ILE A 14 -0.07 10.22 16.06
N ASN A 15 1.01 9.57 16.48
CA ASN A 15 2.36 10.13 16.46
C ASN A 15 2.95 10.30 15.04
N TYR A 16 2.32 9.71 14.02
CA TYR A 16 2.81 9.67 12.64
C TYR A 16 1.88 10.39 11.66
N ILE A 17 0.57 10.25 11.84
CA ILE A 17 -0.45 10.67 10.87
C ILE A 17 -0.30 12.11 10.38
N LYS A 18 0.02 13.06 11.25
CA LYS A 18 0.24 14.46 10.88
C LYS A 18 1.38 14.62 9.87
N LYS A 19 2.49 13.89 10.07
CA LYS A 19 3.62 13.92 9.14
C LYS A 19 3.27 13.25 7.82
N THR A 20 2.52 12.15 7.86
CA THR A 20 2.05 11.44 6.67
C THR A 20 1.14 12.36 5.84
N LEU A 21 0.11 12.96 6.44
CA LEU A 21 -0.80 13.88 5.76
C LEU A 21 -0.07 15.09 5.18
N ASN A 22 0.85 15.71 5.93
CA ASN A 22 1.64 16.83 5.42
C ASN A 22 2.50 16.39 4.22
N SER A 23 3.12 15.20 4.24
CA SER A 23 3.91 14.70 3.11
C SER A 23 3.09 14.49 1.82
N ILE A 24 1.77 14.28 1.96
CA ILE A 24 0.84 14.22 0.83
C ILE A 24 0.44 15.62 0.39
N LEU A 25 0.09 16.49 1.32
CA LEU A 25 -0.33 17.87 1.01
C LEU A 25 0.78 18.69 0.36
N ASP A 26 2.04 18.41 0.72
CA ASP A 26 3.26 19.05 0.19
C ASP A 26 3.74 18.46 -1.14
N GLN A 27 2.96 17.59 -1.81
CA GLN A 27 3.33 17.07 -3.13
C GLN A 27 3.37 18.19 -4.18
N SER A 28 4.32 18.12 -5.13
CA SER A 28 4.38 19.06 -6.28
C SER A 28 3.16 18.95 -7.18
N PHE A 29 2.59 17.76 -7.33
CA PHE A 29 1.33 17.53 -8.03
C PHE A 29 0.14 17.74 -7.08
N GLN A 30 -0.79 18.64 -7.45
CA GLN A 30 -1.86 19.10 -6.54
C GLN A 30 -3.29 18.65 -6.91
N ASP A 31 -3.50 17.97 -8.04
CA ASP A 31 -4.83 17.51 -8.46
C ASP A 31 -5.16 16.14 -7.85
N PHE A 32 -5.38 16.11 -6.53
CA PHE A 32 -5.71 14.91 -5.77
C PHE A 32 -6.74 15.17 -4.67
N GLU A 33 -7.38 14.09 -4.21
CA GLU A 33 -8.12 14.00 -2.96
C GLU A 33 -7.47 12.95 -2.04
N ILE A 34 -7.69 13.10 -0.73
CA ILE A 34 -7.26 12.15 0.31
C ILE A 34 -8.52 11.57 0.95
N ILE A 35 -8.62 10.26 0.99
CA ILE A 35 -9.68 9.54 1.69
C ILE A 35 -9.05 8.83 2.87
N LEU A 36 -9.14 9.47 4.05
CA LEU A 36 -8.71 8.90 5.31
C LEU A 36 -9.83 8.03 5.86
N VAL A 37 -9.57 6.73 6.04
CA VAL A 37 -10.52 5.78 6.63
C VAL A 37 -10.08 5.47 8.06
N TYR A 38 -10.76 6.08 9.01
CA TYR A 38 -10.51 5.90 10.44
C TYR A 38 -11.09 4.56 10.91
N ASP A 39 -10.23 3.65 11.37
CA ASP A 39 -10.54 2.26 11.64
C ASP A 39 -10.33 1.88 13.12
N ASP A 40 -10.74 2.75 14.04
CA ASP A 40 -10.67 2.50 15.49
C ASP A 40 -12.02 2.86 16.15
N GLU A 41 -12.42 2.07 17.15
CA GLU A 41 -13.58 2.32 18.00
C GLU A 41 -13.34 3.50 18.96
N ASN A 42 -12.07 3.73 19.33
CA ASN A 42 -11.68 4.85 20.16
C ASN A 42 -11.52 6.12 19.31
N LEU A 43 -12.39 7.09 19.53
CA LEU A 43 -12.45 8.34 18.76
C LEU A 43 -11.49 9.44 19.24
N ASN A 44 -10.63 9.18 20.24
CA ASN A 44 -9.72 10.21 20.79
C ASN A 44 -8.77 10.73 19.70
N ASP A 45 -8.18 9.83 18.91
CA ASP A 45 -7.28 10.22 17.82
C ASP A 45 -8.05 10.93 16.70
N LEU A 46 -9.31 10.55 16.44
CA LEU A 46 -10.15 11.19 15.43
C LEU A 46 -10.32 12.67 15.71
N SER A 47 -10.67 13.03 16.96
CA SER A 47 -10.86 14.43 17.36
C SER A 47 -9.59 15.27 17.15
N LEU A 48 -8.40 14.68 17.36
CA LEU A 48 -7.12 15.35 17.12
C LEU A 48 -6.84 15.53 15.62
N ILE A 49 -7.16 14.53 14.82
CA ILE A 49 -7.00 14.58 13.35
C ILE A 49 -7.96 15.62 12.77
N GLU A 50 -9.24 15.61 13.18
CA GLU A 50 -10.25 16.57 12.73
C GLU A 50 -9.88 17.99 13.09
N LYS A 51 -9.35 18.22 14.29
CA LYS A 51 -8.89 19.55 14.71
C LYS A 51 -7.89 20.17 13.74
N ASP A 52 -6.97 19.35 13.20
CA ASP A 52 -5.90 19.83 12.32
C ASP A 52 -6.29 19.81 10.83
N PHE A 53 -7.23 18.96 10.42
CA PHE A 53 -7.42 18.65 8.98
C PHE A 53 -8.86 18.67 8.47
N LYS A 54 -9.92 18.76 9.31
CA LYS A 54 -11.34 18.69 8.86
C LYS A 54 -11.73 19.77 7.85
N ASP A 55 -11.10 20.93 7.94
CA ASP A 55 -11.43 22.08 7.10
C ASP A 55 -10.61 22.07 5.77
N ASN A 56 -9.76 21.05 5.57
CA ASN A 56 -9.00 20.94 4.32
C ASN A 56 -9.89 20.33 3.22
N PRO A 57 -10.17 21.05 2.12
CA PRO A 57 -11.11 20.60 1.09
C PRO A 57 -10.63 19.35 0.33
N LYS A 58 -9.35 18.99 0.44
CA LYS A 58 -8.79 17.79 -0.18
C LYS A 58 -8.97 16.53 0.67
N ILE A 59 -9.37 16.65 1.93
CA ILE A 59 -9.42 15.51 2.87
C ILE A 59 -10.87 15.16 3.17
N THR A 60 -11.23 13.92 2.89
CA THR A 60 -12.49 13.31 3.35
C THR A 60 -12.16 12.28 4.41
N ILE A 61 -12.77 12.40 5.61
CA ILE A 61 -12.61 11.43 6.69
C ILE A 61 -13.85 10.54 6.72
N LEU A 62 -13.63 9.23 6.60
CA LEU A 62 -14.64 8.18 6.76
C LEU A 62 -14.34 7.43 8.07
N THR A 63 -15.36 7.09 8.84
CA THR A 63 -15.20 6.42 10.13
C THR A 63 -15.87 5.06 10.12
N ASN A 64 -15.13 4.01 10.46
CA ASN A 64 -15.68 2.68 10.69
C ASN A 64 -16.20 2.58 12.13
N ASN A 65 -17.32 1.90 12.34
CA ASN A 65 -17.91 1.70 13.68
C ASN A 65 -17.13 0.72 14.57
N LYS A 66 -16.17 0.00 13.99
CA LYS A 66 -15.25 -0.94 14.64
C LYS A 66 -14.00 -1.14 13.79
N ASN A 67 -12.97 -1.75 14.38
CA ASN A 67 -11.78 -2.12 13.61
C ASN A 67 -12.11 -3.23 12.60
N LEU A 68 -12.08 -2.90 11.31
CA LEU A 68 -12.32 -3.81 10.20
C LEU A 68 -11.02 -4.34 9.58
N GLY A 69 -9.88 -3.71 9.92
CA GLY A 69 -8.57 -4.00 9.37
C GLY A 69 -8.24 -3.20 8.09
N ALA A 70 -6.94 -3.06 7.83
CA ALA A 70 -6.43 -2.18 6.78
C ALA A 70 -6.96 -2.55 5.38
N GLY A 71 -7.09 -3.85 5.06
CA GLY A 71 -7.59 -4.30 3.75
C GLY A 71 -9.02 -3.85 3.50
N VAL A 72 -9.92 -4.05 4.48
CA VAL A 72 -11.33 -3.64 4.36
C VAL A 72 -11.44 -2.12 4.29
N SER A 73 -10.68 -1.40 5.13
CA SER A 73 -10.65 0.06 5.14
C SER A 73 -10.18 0.63 3.79
N ARG A 74 -9.18 0.01 3.14
CA ARG A 74 -8.78 0.41 1.77
C ARG A 74 -9.88 0.18 0.75
N ASN A 75 -10.63 -0.94 0.83
CA ASN A 75 -11.77 -1.18 -0.06
C ASN A 75 -12.86 -0.11 0.12
N ILE A 76 -13.15 0.29 1.37
CA ILE A 76 -14.08 1.39 1.65
C ILE A 76 -13.58 2.69 1.01
N GLY A 77 -12.31 3.02 1.16
CA GLY A 77 -11.70 4.19 0.52
C GLY A 77 -11.78 4.16 -1.00
N ILE A 78 -11.47 3.01 -1.64
CA ILE A 78 -11.60 2.81 -3.09
C ILE A 78 -13.04 3.08 -3.55
N LYS A 79 -14.04 2.58 -2.83
CA LYS A 79 -15.46 2.77 -3.17
C LYS A 79 -15.86 4.26 -3.17
N HIS A 80 -15.27 5.08 -2.32
CA HIS A 80 -15.55 6.51 -2.22
C HIS A 80 -14.64 7.37 -3.14
N SER A 81 -13.67 6.78 -3.80
CA SER A 81 -12.73 7.48 -4.67
C SER A 81 -13.38 8.04 -5.92
N LYS A 82 -12.97 9.27 -6.32
CA LYS A 82 -13.46 9.98 -7.51
C LYS A 82 -12.40 10.05 -8.62
N GLY A 83 -11.12 9.87 -8.26
CA GLY A 83 -9.99 9.97 -9.18
C GLY A 83 -9.90 8.78 -10.15
N GLU A 84 -9.27 9.03 -11.29
CA GLU A 84 -8.95 8.00 -12.30
C GLU A 84 -7.77 7.12 -11.87
N ILE A 85 -6.93 7.63 -10.98
CA ILE A 85 -5.77 6.94 -10.42
C ILE A 85 -6.00 6.74 -8.92
N ILE A 86 -5.77 5.53 -8.45
CA ILE A 86 -5.79 5.17 -7.03
C ILE A 86 -4.36 5.04 -6.52
N ALA A 87 -4.07 5.73 -5.43
CA ALA A 87 -2.83 5.63 -4.68
C ALA A 87 -3.11 5.12 -3.27
N PHE A 88 -2.13 4.47 -2.66
CA PHE A 88 -2.22 4.00 -1.27
C PHE A 88 -1.04 4.52 -0.45
N ILE A 89 -1.29 4.82 0.82
CA ILE A 89 -0.24 5.14 1.78
C ILE A 89 -0.68 4.67 3.18
N ASP A 90 0.24 4.05 3.92
CA ASP A 90 0.01 3.69 5.32
C ASP A 90 0.20 4.92 6.23
N ALA A 91 -0.54 4.98 7.34
CA ALA A 91 -0.61 6.17 8.23
C ALA A 91 0.71 6.53 8.95
N ASP A 92 1.75 5.73 8.78
CA ASP A 92 3.10 5.96 9.31
C ASP A 92 4.19 6.10 8.24
N ASP A 93 3.84 6.03 6.94
CA ASP A 93 4.77 6.23 5.83
C ASP A 93 4.83 7.69 5.37
N LEU A 94 5.89 8.04 4.63
CA LEU A 94 6.07 9.38 4.08
C LEU A 94 6.35 9.30 2.58
N TRP A 95 5.79 10.24 1.83
CA TRP A 95 6.13 10.46 0.42
C TRP A 95 7.15 11.58 0.25
N LYS A 96 8.07 11.44 -0.71
CA LYS A 96 8.93 12.54 -1.14
C LYS A 96 8.13 13.55 -1.96
N PRO A 97 8.48 14.84 -1.96
CA PRO A 97 7.62 15.91 -2.51
C PRO A 97 7.21 15.74 -3.98
N ASN A 98 8.00 15.06 -4.78
CA ASN A 98 7.77 14.87 -6.22
C ASN A 98 7.24 13.47 -6.59
N LYS A 99 6.78 12.67 -5.60
CA LYS A 99 6.38 11.26 -5.85
C LYS A 99 5.21 11.16 -6.82
N LEU A 100 4.15 11.92 -6.60
CA LEU A 100 2.97 11.85 -7.46
C LEU A 100 3.31 12.31 -8.89
N GLU A 101 3.93 13.46 -9.04
CA GLU A 101 4.32 14.01 -10.35
C GLU A 101 5.16 13.01 -11.15
N ARG A 102 6.28 12.55 -10.58
CA ARG A 102 7.19 11.62 -11.25
C ARG A 102 6.51 10.32 -11.66
N GLN A 103 5.68 9.77 -10.79
CA GLN A 103 5.05 8.48 -11.05
C GLN A 103 3.84 8.58 -11.98
N ILE A 104 3.10 9.69 -11.96
CA ILE A 104 2.01 9.98 -12.92
C ILE A 104 2.60 10.17 -14.32
N ASP A 105 3.68 10.95 -14.45
CA ASP A 105 4.37 11.15 -15.74
C ASP A 105 4.87 9.83 -16.30
N PHE A 106 5.49 8.99 -15.46
CA PHE A 106 5.94 7.66 -15.85
C PHE A 106 4.76 6.77 -16.30
N MET A 107 3.64 6.81 -15.60
CA MET A 107 2.43 6.06 -15.91
C MET A 107 1.83 6.50 -17.24
N LYS A 108 1.64 7.83 -17.45
CA LYS A 108 1.01 8.39 -18.63
C LYS A 108 1.89 8.27 -19.88
N SER A 109 3.18 8.60 -19.78
CA SER A 109 4.10 8.57 -20.93
C SER A 109 4.30 7.17 -21.52
N ASN A 110 4.06 6.12 -20.73
CA ASN A 110 4.22 4.74 -21.16
C ASN A 110 2.90 3.97 -21.28
N ASN A 111 1.77 4.61 -21.01
CA ASN A 111 0.45 3.97 -20.98
C ASN A 111 0.38 2.78 -20.01
N TYR A 112 0.98 2.92 -18.83
CA TYR A 112 0.98 1.89 -17.79
C TYR A 112 -0.23 2.02 -16.88
N PHE A 113 -0.85 0.89 -16.51
CA PHE A 113 -2.03 0.84 -15.63
C PHE A 113 -1.69 0.51 -14.18
N PHE A 114 -0.53 -0.10 -13.94
CA PHE A 114 -0.02 -0.44 -12.62
C PHE A 114 1.44 -0.05 -12.52
N THR A 115 1.74 0.93 -11.68
CA THR A 115 3.12 1.36 -11.42
C THR A 115 3.45 1.33 -9.94
N PHE A 116 4.72 1.14 -9.61
CA PHE A 116 5.27 1.25 -8.27
C PHE A 116 6.65 1.89 -8.33
N CYS A 117 7.16 2.34 -7.19
CA CYS A 117 8.50 2.90 -7.10
C CYS A 117 9.34 2.19 -6.04
N ASN A 118 10.64 2.47 -6.01
CA ASN A 118 11.51 2.04 -4.93
C ASN A 118 11.22 2.86 -3.66
N TYR A 119 11.67 2.35 -2.52
CA TYR A 119 11.46 3.00 -1.24
C TYR A 119 12.67 2.85 -0.31
N GLU A 120 12.71 3.69 0.70
CA GLU A 120 13.70 3.69 1.76
C GLU A 120 13.07 3.16 3.05
N LYS A 121 13.76 2.28 3.77
CA LYS A 121 13.36 1.83 5.11
C LYS A 121 14.09 2.65 6.15
N LEU A 122 13.33 3.30 7.02
CA LEU A 122 13.87 3.98 8.18
C LEU A 122 13.89 3.01 9.37
N PHE A 123 15.06 2.53 9.75
CA PHE A 123 15.27 1.77 10.99
C PHE A 123 15.62 2.74 12.13
N SER A 124 15.16 2.40 13.37
CA SER A 124 15.34 3.21 14.59
C SER A 124 16.54 4.16 14.54
N LYS A 125 16.24 5.46 14.53
CA LYS A 125 17.15 6.60 14.74
C LYS A 125 18.20 6.95 13.68
N LYS A 126 18.30 6.35 12.47
CA LYS A 126 19.13 6.96 11.39
C LYS A 126 19.59 6.02 10.27
N LYS A 127 19.37 4.71 10.34
CA LYS A 127 19.82 3.84 9.26
C LYS A 127 18.76 3.78 8.17
N ILE A 128 19.04 4.42 7.04
CA ILE A 128 18.21 4.34 5.83
C ILE A 128 18.75 3.21 4.95
N VAL A 129 17.88 2.27 4.58
CA VAL A 129 18.20 1.20 3.64
C VAL A 129 17.30 1.33 2.43
N SER A 130 17.89 1.51 1.26
CA SER A 130 17.14 1.56 0.00
C SER A 130 16.66 0.16 -0.38
N VAL A 131 15.37 0.04 -0.70
CA VAL A 131 14.76 -1.20 -1.20
C VAL A 131 14.38 -0.98 -2.66
N ARG A 132 14.99 -1.76 -3.53
CA ARG A 132 14.84 -1.63 -4.98
C ARG A 132 14.36 -2.95 -5.56
N SER A 133 13.42 -2.89 -6.49
CA SER A 133 13.16 -4.03 -7.35
C SER A 133 14.31 -4.18 -8.36
N LYS A 134 14.70 -5.42 -8.61
CA LYS A 134 15.72 -5.72 -9.63
C LYS A 134 15.16 -5.71 -11.04
N LYS A 135 13.84 -5.81 -11.17
CA LYS A 135 13.13 -5.87 -12.45
C LYS A 135 12.43 -4.54 -12.73
N HIS A 136 12.45 -4.13 -14.01
CA HIS A 136 11.69 -2.99 -14.48
C HIS A 136 10.19 -3.26 -14.49
N LYS A 137 9.79 -4.52 -14.71
CA LYS A 137 8.39 -4.96 -14.67
C LYS A 137 8.26 -6.30 -13.97
N LEU A 138 7.11 -6.50 -13.34
CA LEU A 138 6.73 -7.72 -12.64
C LEU A 138 5.40 -8.23 -13.19
N ASN A 139 5.36 -9.49 -13.57
CA ASN A 139 4.15 -10.19 -13.93
C ASN A 139 3.65 -11.06 -12.76
N TYR A 140 2.52 -11.73 -12.97
CA TYR A 140 1.92 -12.63 -11.99
C TYR A 140 2.89 -13.72 -11.47
N TYR A 141 3.67 -14.34 -12.36
CA TYR A 141 4.60 -15.41 -11.98
C TYR A 141 5.81 -14.89 -11.20
N ASP A 142 6.26 -13.69 -11.50
CA ASP A 142 7.29 -13.01 -10.69
C ASP A 142 6.79 -12.78 -9.26
N LEU A 143 5.56 -12.25 -9.14
CA LEU A 143 4.94 -11.97 -7.87
C LEU A 143 4.61 -13.24 -7.07
N LEU A 144 4.22 -14.35 -7.71
CA LEU A 144 4.04 -15.63 -7.02
C LEU A 144 5.27 -16.07 -6.22
N ASN A 145 6.45 -15.70 -6.68
CA ASN A 145 7.71 -16.09 -6.07
C ASN A 145 8.30 -15.01 -5.14
N SER A 146 7.89 -13.73 -5.27
CA SER A 146 8.51 -12.62 -4.55
C SER A 146 7.58 -11.41 -4.47
N ASN A 147 7.12 -11.05 -3.26
CA ASN A 147 6.40 -9.79 -3.06
C ASN A 147 7.40 -8.61 -2.99
N GLU A 148 7.62 -7.93 -4.13
CA GLU A 148 8.56 -6.81 -4.23
C GLU A 148 7.88 -5.45 -4.13
N ILE A 149 6.55 -5.39 -4.21
CA ILE A 149 5.79 -4.16 -4.29
C ILE A 149 5.35 -3.74 -2.89
N GLY A 150 5.85 -2.60 -2.42
CA GLY A 150 5.39 -1.98 -1.18
C GLY A 150 4.09 -1.21 -1.40
N LEU A 151 3.13 -1.32 -0.48
CA LEU A 151 1.81 -0.71 -0.61
C LEU A 151 1.88 0.79 -0.92
N SER A 152 2.61 1.56 -0.11
CA SER A 152 2.70 3.02 -0.22
C SER A 152 3.42 3.51 -1.49
N THR A 153 3.98 2.58 -2.29
CA THR A 153 4.67 2.91 -3.55
C THR A 153 3.78 2.86 -4.79
N VAL A 154 2.56 2.36 -4.65
CA VAL A 154 1.70 1.97 -5.78
C VAL A 154 0.84 3.13 -6.30
N LEU A 155 0.71 3.20 -7.64
CA LEU A 155 -0.37 3.86 -8.35
C LEU A 155 -1.06 2.85 -9.29
N LEU A 156 -2.40 2.85 -9.28
CA LEU A 156 -3.24 2.03 -10.15
C LEU A 156 -4.18 2.90 -10.97
N ASN A 157 -4.32 2.63 -12.25
CA ASN A 157 -5.47 3.12 -12.98
C ASN A 157 -6.73 2.45 -12.41
N LYS A 158 -7.76 3.22 -12.09
CA LYS A 158 -8.99 2.73 -11.46
C LYS A 158 -9.70 1.66 -12.29
N SER A 159 -9.55 1.69 -13.61
CA SER A 159 -10.20 0.73 -14.53
C SER A 159 -9.75 -0.72 -14.32
N ILE A 160 -8.55 -0.95 -13.75
CA ILE A 160 -8.06 -2.30 -13.46
C ILE A 160 -8.30 -2.73 -12.01
N VAL A 161 -8.91 -1.87 -11.19
CA VAL A 161 -9.15 -2.14 -9.76
C VAL A 161 -10.47 -2.88 -9.60
N PRO A 162 -10.46 -4.18 -9.24
CA PRO A 162 -11.69 -4.94 -9.05
C PRO A 162 -12.36 -4.57 -7.73
N ASP A 163 -13.66 -4.82 -7.64
CA ASP A 163 -14.41 -4.74 -6.40
C ASP A 163 -13.75 -5.61 -5.32
N ASN A 164 -13.70 -5.09 -4.09
CA ASN A 164 -13.07 -5.76 -2.96
C ASN A 164 -11.67 -6.29 -3.29
N LEU A 165 -10.80 -5.36 -3.75
CA LEU A 165 -9.42 -5.66 -4.14
C LEU A 165 -8.65 -6.35 -3.01
N PHE A 166 -8.75 -5.81 -1.79
CA PHE A 166 -8.03 -6.31 -0.62
C PHE A 166 -8.86 -7.32 0.17
N PRO A 167 -8.29 -8.49 0.51
CA PRO A 167 -8.96 -9.45 1.40
C PRO A 167 -8.90 -9.00 2.87
N SER A 168 -9.76 -9.61 3.70
CA SER A 168 -9.72 -9.44 5.16
C SER A 168 -8.63 -10.34 5.77
N LEU A 169 -7.35 -10.01 5.50
CA LEU A 169 -6.17 -10.60 6.13
C LEU A 169 -5.51 -9.59 7.06
N LYS A 170 -4.85 -10.07 8.12
CA LYS A 170 -4.10 -9.20 9.05
C LYS A 170 -2.77 -8.73 8.45
N THR A 171 -2.18 -9.57 7.62
CA THR A 171 -0.95 -9.28 6.86
C THR A 171 -1.08 -9.86 5.47
N LYS A 172 -0.28 -9.40 4.48
CA LYS A 172 -0.30 -9.90 3.10
C LYS A 172 -1.57 -9.58 2.29
N GLU A 173 -2.44 -8.72 2.78
CA GLU A 173 -3.61 -8.25 2.05
C GLU A 173 -3.22 -7.51 0.76
N ASP A 174 -2.13 -6.74 0.81
CA ASP A 174 -1.50 -6.07 -0.32
C ASP A 174 -0.98 -7.08 -1.36
N TYR A 175 -0.32 -8.12 -0.90
CA TYR A 175 0.22 -9.16 -1.77
C TYR A 175 -0.88 -9.90 -2.54
N VAL A 176 -1.98 -10.25 -1.89
CA VAL A 176 -3.16 -10.83 -2.57
C VAL A 176 -3.71 -9.85 -3.61
N ALA A 177 -3.79 -8.57 -3.28
CA ALA A 177 -4.26 -7.54 -4.20
C ALA A 177 -3.41 -7.49 -5.48
N TRP A 178 -2.09 -7.51 -5.34
CA TRP A 178 -1.19 -7.47 -6.50
C TRP A 178 -1.26 -8.73 -7.35
N LEU A 179 -1.37 -9.91 -6.73
CA LEU A 179 -1.61 -11.16 -7.45
C LEU A 179 -2.94 -11.13 -8.21
N LYS A 180 -4.01 -10.63 -7.59
CA LYS A 180 -5.34 -10.53 -8.21
C LYS A 180 -5.33 -9.64 -9.46
N ILE A 181 -4.66 -8.49 -9.43
CA ILE A 181 -4.54 -7.59 -10.58
C ILE A 181 -3.69 -8.23 -11.68
N THR A 182 -2.52 -8.76 -11.33
CA THR A 182 -1.56 -9.25 -12.33
C THR A 182 -1.96 -10.59 -12.96
N LYS A 183 -2.88 -11.33 -12.33
CA LYS A 183 -3.43 -12.58 -12.87
C LYS A 183 -4.17 -12.38 -14.20
N ASN A 184 -4.67 -11.18 -14.46
CA ASN A 184 -5.39 -10.79 -15.68
C ASN A 184 -4.45 -10.16 -16.73
N ASN A 185 -3.20 -10.63 -16.82
CA ASN A 185 -2.18 -10.14 -17.76
C ASN A 185 -1.80 -8.66 -17.59
N THR A 186 -2.13 -8.05 -16.45
CA THR A 186 -1.62 -6.72 -16.11
C THR A 186 -0.23 -6.86 -15.52
N GLU A 187 0.75 -6.10 -16.02
CA GLU A 187 2.09 -6.04 -15.47
C GLU A 187 2.24 -4.82 -14.55
N ALA A 188 3.02 -4.96 -13.47
CA ALA A 188 3.40 -3.86 -12.59
C ALA A 188 4.77 -3.31 -13.00
N TYR A 189 4.86 -2.00 -13.29
CA TYR A 189 6.06 -1.34 -13.79
C TYR A 189 6.76 -0.52 -12.70
N ASN A 190 8.06 -0.70 -12.56
CA ASN A 190 8.89 -0.06 -11.56
C ASN A 190 9.48 1.25 -12.06
N LEU A 191 9.08 2.36 -11.45
CA LEU A 191 9.85 3.60 -11.53
C LEU A 191 11.02 3.48 -10.56
N SER A 192 12.24 3.31 -11.09
CA SER A 192 13.44 3.03 -10.31
C SER A 192 13.96 4.24 -9.50
N GLU A 193 13.05 4.97 -8.82
CA GLU A 193 13.33 6.10 -7.95
C GLU A 193 12.87 5.81 -6.53
N ASN A 194 13.63 6.25 -5.52
CA ASN A 194 13.26 6.14 -4.11
C ASN A 194 12.33 7.30 -3.73
N LEU A 195 11.03 7.12 -3.82
CA LEU A 195 10.02 8.18 -3.62
C LEU A 195 9.17 8.02 -2.35
N VAL A 196 9.39 6.94 -1.60
CA VAL A 196 8.67 6.63 -0.36
C VAL A 196 9.65 6.33 0.75
N VAL A 197 9.36 6.79 1.96
CA VAL A 197 10.05 6.41 3.19
C VAL A 197 9.12 5.54 4.02
N TRP A 198 9.43 4.25 4.11
CA TRP A 198 8.72 3.30 4.95
C TRP A 198 9.26 3.37 6.38
N ASN A 199 8.37 3.72 7.30
CA ASN A 199 8.71 3.84 8.71
C ASN A 199 8.51 2.50 9.43
N ASN A 200 9.61 1.88 9.84
CA ASN A 200 9.55 0.61 10.58
C ASN A 200 9.24 0.88 12.07
N SER A 201 7.97 1.17 12.37
CA SER A 201 7.54 1.36 13.76
C SER A 201 7.55 0.03 14.52
N TYR A 202 8.03 0.03 15.78
CA TYR A 202 8.15 -1.17 16.64
C TYR A 202 6.83 -1.94 16.84
N ASN A 203 5.67 -1.30 16.67
CA ASN A 203 4.33 -1.89 16.82
C ASN A 203 3.64 -2.14 15.47
N SER A 204 4.38 -2.45 14.40
CA SER A 204 3.72 -2.78 13.14
C SER A 204 3.06 -4.16 13.21
N LEU A 205 1.87 -4.32 12.64
CA LEU A 205 1.18 -5.61 12.48
C LEU A 205 2.10 -6.66 11.82
N SER A 206 3.06 -6.19 11.05
CA SER A 206 4.07 -7.00 10.39
C SER A 206 5.18 -7.54 11.31
N SER A 207 5.15 -7.30 12.63
CA SER A 207 6.15 -7.86 13.57
C SER A 207 5.85 -9.32 13.96
N ASN A 208 4.59 -9.78 13.89
CA ASN A 208 4.21 -11.13 14.24
C ASN A 208 4.59 -12.15 13.15
N PHE A 209 5.65 -12.92 13.38
CA PHE A 209 6.17 -13.92 12.44
C PHE A 209 5.16 -15.05 12.15
N ILE A 210 4.47 -15.55 13.20
CA ILE A 210 3.49 -16.64 13.08
C ILE A 210 2.33 -16.19 12.19
N GLN A 211 1.79 -14.99 12.44
CA GLN A 211 0.71 -14.45 11.63
C GLN A 211 1.11 -14.29 10.16
N LYS A 212 2.33 -13.79 9.89
CA LYS A 212 2.85 -13.69 8.52
C LYS A 212 2.97 -15.03 7.81
N PHE A 213 3.36 -16.06 8.53
CA PHE A 213 3.47 -17.42 7.98
C PHE A 213 2.10 -17.98 7.65
N LEU A 214 1.14 -17.86 8.58
CA LEU A 214 -0.24 -18.33 8.38
C LEU A 214 -0.93 -17.60 7.22
N ASP A 215 -0.82 -16.26 7.19
CA ASP A 215 -1.42 -15.47 6.10
C ASP A 215 -0.69 -15.73 4.77
N GLY A 216 0.63 -15.94 4.79
CA GLY A 216 1.38 -16.36 3.62
C GLY A 216 0.93 -17.70 3.05
N TYR A 217 0.61 -18.69 3.90
CA TYR A 217 0.01 -19.95 3.47
C TYR A 217 -1.38 -19.74 2.87
N ARG A 218 -2.23 -18.90 3.51
CA ARG A 218 -3.58 -18.57 3.03
C ARG A 218 -3.55 -17.91 1.65
N VAL A 219 -2.57 -17.07 1.35
CA VAL A 219 -2.41 -16.48 0.01
C VAL A 219 -2.46 -17.57 -1.06
N TYR A 220 -1.67 -18.62 -0.91
CA TYR A 220 -1.61 -19.69 -1.91
C TYR A 220 -2.76 -20.67 -1.81
N ARG A 221 -3.20 -21.03 -0.59
CA ARG A 221 -4.25 -22.03 -0.38
C ARG A 221 -5.64 -21.48 -0.67
N ASP A 222 -5.95 -20.31 -0.10
CA ASP A 222 -7.32 -19.77 -0.08
C ASP A 222 -7.60 -18.83 -1.25
N TYR A 223 -6.59 -18.06 -1.69
CA TYR A 223 -6.75 -17.06 -2.76
C TYR A 223 -6.27 -17.58 -4.12
N GLU A 224 -5.11 -18.25 -4.18
CA GLU A 224 -4.63 -18.86 -5.43
C GLU A 224 -5.18 -20.27 -5.68
N LYS A 225 -5.89 -20.85 -4.71
CA LYS A 225 -6.51 -22.18 -4.81
C LYS A 225 -5.53 -23.33 -5.12
N PHE A 226 -4.27 -23.19 -4.73
CA PHE A 226 -3.28 -24.25 -4.90
C PHE A 226 -3.57 -25.42 -3.95
N ASN A 227 -3.17 -26.63 -4.33
CA ASN A 227 -3.20 -27.77 -3.42
C ASN A 227 -2.20 -27.55 -2.24
N ILE A 228 -2.31 -28.38 -1.19
CA ILE A 228 -1.52 -28.23 0.03
C ILE A 228 -0.01 -28.22 -0.26
N ILE A 229 0.47 -29.17 -1.06
CA ILE A 229 1.91 -29.33 -1.36
C ILE A 229 2.41 -28.10 -2.09
N LYS A 230 1.73 -27.67 -3.16
CA LYS A 230 2.10 -26.48 -3.94
C LYS A 230 2.06 -25.22 -3.09
N SER A 231 1.09 -25.09 -2.16
CA SER A 231 0.99 -23.94 -1.26
C SER A 231 2.18 -23.85 -0.32
N ILE A 232 2.61 -24.98 0.25
CA ILE A 232 3.79 -25.04 1.13
C ILE A 232 5.06 -24.72 0.34
N CYS A 233 5.26 -25.33 -0.85
CA CYS A 233 6.43 -25.06 -1.69
C CYS A 233 6.50 -23.56 -2.08
N SER A 234 5.39 -22.97 -2.49
CA SER A 234 5.33 -21.55 -2.87
C SER A 234 5.63 -20.63 -1.68
N LEU A 235 5.15 -20.97 -0.48
CA LEU A 235 5.45 -20.22 0.74
C LEU A 235 6.94 -20.28 1.10
N ILE A 236 7.58 -21.45 0.94
CA ILE A 236 9.03 -21.61 1.16
C ILE A 236 9.80 -20.73 0.18
N ILE A 237 9.46 -20.77 -1.11
CA ILE A 237 10.11 -19.95 -2.14
C ILE A 237 9.97 -18.45 -1.83
N LEU A 238 8.75 -17.99 -1.47
CA LEU A 238 8.48 -16.61 -1.07
C LEU A 238 9.36 -16.20 0.11
N SER A 239 9.47 -17.07 1.11
CA SER A 239 10.25 -16.82 2.33
C SER A 239 11.74 -16.70 2.03
N LEU A 240 12.29 -17.62 1.25
CA LEU A 240 13.70 -17.61 0.82
C LEU A 240 14.03 -16.36 0.01
N ASN A 241 13.17 -15.98 -0.95
CA ASN A 241 13.36 -14.78 -1.75
C ASN A 241 13.24 -13.50 -0.91
N SER A 242 12.40 -13.49 0.13
CA SER A 242 12.31 -12.37 1.07
C SER A 242 13.60 -12.19 1.90
N ILE A 243 14.26 -13.28 2.28
CA ILE A 243 15.55 -13.24 2.99
C ILE A 243 16.66 -12.72 2.07
N LYS A 244 16.77 -13.27 0.85
CA LYS A 244 17.77 -12.86 -0.14
C LYS A 244 17.71 -11.37 -0.51
N ARG A 245 16.55 -10.73 -0.38
CA ARG A 245 16.40 -9.28 -0.64
C ARG A 245 16.86 -8.39 0.53
N LYS A 246 17.03 -8.96 1.71
CA LYS A 246 17.51 -8.22 2.91
C LYS A 246 19.03 -8.22 3.02
N ILE A 247 19.71 -9.07 2.26
CA ILE A 247 21.17 -9.16 2.14
C ILE A 247 21.62 -8.32 0.95
#